data_d400a152a27b914cef76e24577d23237
#
_entry.id   d400a152a27b914cef76e24577d23237
#
_cell.length_a   1.000
_cell.length_b   1.000
_cell.length_c   1.000
_cell.angle_alpha   90.00
_cell.angle_beta   90.00
_cell.angle_gamma   90.00
#
_symmetry.space_group_name_H-M   'P 1'
#
loop_
_entity.id
_entity.type
_entity.pdbx_description
1 polymer ?
#
loop_
_entity_poly.entity_id
_entity_poly.type
_entity_poly.pdbx_seq_one_letter_code
_entity_poly.pdbx_strand_id
1 'polypeptide(L)'
;MAITVIQRCESKNSAVVPRNRVYARYVGICADNGLKPLSPASFGKLVRVVFPNLTTRRLGMRGQSKYHYCGIKLLGDNNQPSPSVSSASTPLHNPSFDSSFLPGTPYESNSPNSFHSQASTPLPSNSTASTHVTVISSFINDHVAPDLKFVPDLLQSINNQNTDLDSPLMLPNLKPFLPPSTDLDIADTLYGLYKAHCTSVFESLRYMQLKKLFSLLSSFHGTLTAPVLKLYVSSSLHPWVIASDSVMYKAIIKMLANLALQEIPTHVLQQLKQVAQNYTEKLSISIQHLPVKLVVSKLKLGKEFCQLISRLIRVAETAQSANKVLSHDFDRDLMEKDWIKYVDIDLIASKELPCEGDNLKKAIEILKVKVPKLLKNQDNSKELIINEWANFIAELPQQFKEVPPRLFLLCISALLTSALREISLAGGAGFGAWWVVRCWVDEWVGWCAELGGFVSHQPFDITVEERRSSISDKEKVNGKQDNNKANEESEVPVDLLDGQFGENREVLNVSEEGKESNGEPEKI
;
A
#
# COMPACT_ATOMS: atom_id res chain seq x y z
N MET A 1 9.83 7.61 -28.82
CA MET A 1 10.30 7.76 -27.43
C MET A 1 11.64 7.13 -27.11
N ALA A 2 11.92 5.83 -27.40
CA ALA A 2 13.30 5.36 -27.26
C ALA A 2 14.27 6.21 -28.10
N ILE A 3 13.82 6.67 -29.28
CA ILE A 3 14.52 7.63 -30.13
C ILE A 3 14.70 8.99 -29.42
N THR A 4 13.72 9.49 -28.66
CA THR A 4 13.81 10.77 -27.95
C THR A 4 14.88 10.77 -26.85
N VAL A 5 15.10 9.61 -26.18
CA VAL A 5 16.17 9.47 -25.19
C VAL A 5 17.54 9.39 -25.87
N ILE A 6 17.57 8.71 -27.01
CA ILE A 6 18.77 8.58 -27.83
C ILE A 6 19.13 9.93 -28.46
N GLN A 7 18.15 10.78 -28.77
CA GLN A 7 18.35 12.18 -29.20
C GLN A 7 18.97 13.06 -28.11
N ARG A 8 18.94 12.68 -26.83
CA ARG A 8 19.68 13.33 -25.74
C ARG A 8 21.11 12.79 -25.60
N CYS A 9 21.54 11.90 -26.47
CA CYS A 9 22.92 11.49 -26.61
C CYS A 9 23.51 12.17 -27.82
N GLU A 10 24.66 12.81 -27.64
CA GLU A 10 25.43 13.46 -28.71
C GLU A 10 26.55 12.54 -29.17
N SER A 11 26.75 12.43 -30.50
CA SER A 11 27.90 11.72 -31.05
C SER A 11 29.17 12.52 -30.80
N LYS A 12 30.10 11.96 -30.03
CA LYS A 12 31.40 12.59 -29.71
C LYS A 12 32.48 11.52 -29.61
N ASN A 13 33.39 11.48 -30.58
CA ASN A 13 34.37 10.41 -30.74
C ASN A 13 35.25 10.15 -29.50
N SER A 14 35.52 11.17 -28.68
CA SER A 14 36.33 11.05 -27.46
C SER A 14 35.54 10.73 -26.21
N ALA A 15 34.19 10.67 -26.29
CA ALA A 15 33.33 10.47 -25.11
C ALA A 15 33.16 8.98 -24.79
N VAL A 16 33.12 8.70 -23.50
CA VAL A 16 32.91 7.37 -22.94
C VAL A 16 31.86 7.47 -21.85
N VAL A 17 30.79 6.67 -21.93
CA VAL A 17 29.71 6.67 -20.97
C VAL A 17 29.38 5.25 -20.52
N PRO A 18 29.16 4.99 -19.21
CA PRO A 18 28.73 3.67 -18.74
C PRO A 18 27.40 3.26 -19.37
N ARG A 19 27.33 2.03 -19.89
CA ARG A 19 26.11 1.50 -20.51
C ARG A 19 24.91 1.53 -19.57
N ASN A 20 25.14 1.23 -18.27
CA ASN A 20 24.08 1.23 -17.26
C ASN A 20 23.51 2.65 -17.04
N ARG A 21 24.35 3.69 -17.09
CA ARG A 21 23.92 5.09 -16.94
C ARG A 21 22.97 5.52 -18.06
N VAL A 22 23.28 5.16 -19.31
CA VAL A 22 22.42 5.45 -20.45
C VAL A 22 21.07 4.72 -20.30
N TYR A 23 21.10 3.47 -19.84
CA TYR A 23 19.89 2.70 -19.59
C TYR A 23 19.07 3.26 -18.41
N ALA A 24 19.70 3.62 -17.29
CA ALA A 24 19.03 4.23 -16.14
C ALA A 24 18.30 5.52 -16.54
N ARG A 25 18.95 6.37 -17.34
CA ARG A 25 18.33 7.59 -17.88
C ARG A 25 17.13 7.30 -18.76
N TYR A 26 17.23 6.27 -19.60
CA TYR A 26 16.11 5.80 -20.42
C TYR A 26 14.92 5.33 -19.58
N VAL A 27 15.18 4.50 -18.57
CA VAL A 27 14.13 3.99 -17.66
C VAL A 27 13.46 5.12 -16.90
N GLY A 28 14.24 6.12 -16.40
CA GLY A 28 13.70 7.29 -15.74
C GLY A 28 12.71 8.07 -16.61
N ILE A 29 13.07 8.34 -17.88
CA ILE A 29 12.20 9.04 -18.82
C ILE A 29 10.95 8.20 -19.14
N CYS A 30 11.07 6.88 -19.27
CA CYS A 30 9.90 6.01 -19.45
C CYS A 30 8.96 6.10 -18.24
N ALA A 31 9.51 6.08 -17.03
CA ALA A 31 8.73 6.17 -15.79
C ALA A 31 8.00 7.52 -15.65
N ASP A 32 8.65 8.63 -16.03
CA ASP A 32 8.05 9.97 -16.00
C ASP A 32 6.91 10.13 -17.02
N ASN A 33 6.92 9.33 -18.10
CA ASN A 33 5.91 9.37 -19.16
C ASN A 33 4.93 8.18 -19.07
N GLY A 34 4.90 7.43 -17.97
CA GLY A 34 4.00 6.29 -17.80
C GLY A 34 4.21 5.13 -18.77
N LEU A 35 5.41 4.99 -19.35
CA LEU A 35 5.72 4.01 -20.38
C LEU A 35 6.48 2.81 -19.82
N LYS A 36 6.16 1.62 -20.35
CA LYS A 36 6.92 0.41 -20.04
C LYS A 36 8.29 0.45 -20.73
N PRO A 37 9.42 0.41 -19.99
CA PRO A 37 10.74 0.39 -20.56
C PRO A 37 11.06 -0.94 -21.27
N LEU A 38 11.87 -0.86 -22.32
CA LEU A 38 12.43 -2.04 -22.99
C LEU A 38 13.46 -2.73 -22.08
N SER A 39 13.70 -4.01 -22.30
CA SER A 39 14.80 -4.72 -21.63
C SER A 39 16.16 -4.08 -21.97
N PRO A 40 17.19 -4.21 -21.11
CA PRO A 40 18.53 -3.69 -21.40
C PRO A 40 19.12 -4.21 -22.71
N ALA A 41 18.81 -5.47 -23.07
CA ALA A 41 19.25 -6.09 -24.31
C ALA A 41 18.56 -5.45 -25.53
N SER A 42 17.25 -5.29 -25.50
CA SER A 42 16.48 -4.64 -26.58
C SER A 42 16.85 -3.17 -26.74
N PHE A 43 17.01 -2.45 -25.62
CA PHE A 43 17.48 -1.07 -25.63
C PHE A 43 18.89 -0.96 -26.27
N GLY A 44 19.81 -1.87 -25.90
CA GLY A 44 21.17 -1.88 -26.47
C GLY A 44 21.20 -2.14 -27.97
N LYS A 45 20.26 -2.95 -28.53
CA LYS A 45 20.10 -3.10 -29.98
C LYS A 45 19.65 -1.78 -30.62
N LEU A 46 18.68 -1.10 -30.01
CA LEU A 46 18.16 0.17 -30.52
C LEU A 46 19.24 1.28 -30.53
N VAL A 47 20.06 1.37 -29.47
CA VAL A 47 21.17 2.32 -29.39
C VAL A 47 22.16 2.13 -30.56
N ARG A 48 22.45 0.87 -30.92
CA ARG A 48 23.35 0.59 -32.08
C ARG A 48 22.72 0.90 -33.44
N VAL A 49 21.39 0.81 -33.55
CA VAL A 49 20.71 1.25 -34.78
C VAL A 49 20.82 2.75 -34.97
N VAL A 50 20.70 3.53 -33.89
CA VAL A 50 20.79 5.02 -33.98
C VAL A 50 22.24 5.52 -34.07
N PHE A 51 23.19 4.81 -33.43
CA PHE A 51 24.60 5.13 -33.46
C PHE A 51 25.40 3.97 -34.08
N PRO A 52 25.47 3.85 -35.43
CA PRO A 52 26.11 2.71 -36.10
C PRO A 52 27.58 2.54 -35.77
N ASN A 53 28.28 3.67 -35.55
CA ASN A 53 29.73 3.71 -35.27
C ASN A 53 30.07 3.53 -33.79
N LEU A 54 29.08 3.20 -32.97
CA LEU A 54 29.24 3.01 -31.53
C LEU A 54 30.09 1.77 -31.23
N THR A 55 31.17 1.94 -30.48
CA THR A 55 31.95 0.84 -29.95
C THR A 55 31.67 0.60 -28.47
N THR A 56 31.89 -0.63 -28.01
CA THR A 56 31.69 -0.98 -26.61
C THR A 56 33.02 -1.47 -26.02
N ARG A 57 33.44 -0.87 -24.91
CA ARG A 57 34.64 -1.29 -24.17
C ARG A 57 34.34 -1.62 -22.73
N ARG A 58 35.09 -2.50 -22.14
CA ARG A 58 35.03 -2.82 -20.72
C ARG A 58 36.13 -2.03 -20.00
N LEU A 59 35.74 -1.08 -19.15
CA LEU A 59 36.65 -0.18 -18.46
C LEU A 59 36.46 -0.31 -16.94
N GLY A 60 37.54 -0.10 -16.18
CA GLY A 60 37.57 -0.19 -14.72
C GLY A 60 38.57 -1.22 -14.20
N MET A 61 38.85 -1.19 -12.89
CA MET A 61 39.78 -2.12 -12.24
C MET A 61 39.25 -3.56 -12.24
N ARG A 62 40.13 -4.52 -12.09
CA ARG A 62 39.81 -5.95 -12.05
C ARG A 62 38.77 -6.22 -10.91
N GLY A 63 37.64 -6.81 -11.23
CA GLY A 63 36.50 -7.03 -10.31
C GLY A 63 35.42 -5.95 -10.33
N GLN A 64 35.72 -4.71 -10.76
CA GLN A 64 34.74 -3.59 -10.82
C GLN A 64 34.55 -3.03 -12.24
N SER A 65 35.01 -3.74 -13.26
CA SER A 65 34.94 -3.26 -14.66
C SER A 65 33.50 -3.27 -15.18
N LYS A 66 33.11 -2.14 -15.82
CA LYS A 66 31.78 -1.93 -16.41
C LYS A 66 31.89 -1.81 -17.94
N TYR A 67 30.83 -2.19 -18.66
CA TYR A 67 30.72 -1.94 -20.08
C TYR A 67 30.40 -0.46 -20.35
N HIS A 68 31.11 0.16 -21.26
CA HIS A 68 30.95 1.54 -21.66
C HIS A 68 30.64 1.62 -23.16
N TYR A 69 29.82 2.59 -23.53
CA TYR A 69 29.69 3.05 -24.90
C TYR A 69 30.77 4.10 -25.16
N CYS A 70 31.51 3.93 -26.25
CA CYS A 70 32.49 4.88 -26.73
C CYS A 70 31.96 5.53 -28.02
N GLY A 71 32.07 6.84 -28.12
CA GLY A 71 31.57 7.60 -29.27
C GLY A 71 30.27 8.35 -29.03
N ILE A 72 29.70 8.28 -27.82
CA ILE A 72 28.50 9.06 -27.43
C ILE A 72 28.69 9.70 -26.06
N LYS A 73 28.10 10.88 -25.88
CA LYS A 73 27.99 11.62 -24.62
C LYS A 73 26.52 11.81 -24.26
N LEU A 74 26.20 11.68 -22.98
CA LEU A 74 24.87 11.96 -22.46
C LEU A 74 24.72 13.47 -22.19
N LEU A 75 23.72 14.11 -22.78
CA LEU A 75 23.47 15.54 -22.57
C LEU A 75 22.84 15.76 -21.17
N GLY A 76 23.38 16.78 -20.46
CA GLY A 76 22.91 17.14 -19.12
C GLY A 76 23.53 16.33 -17.97
N ASP A 77 24.62 15.56 -18.27
CA ASP A 77 25.37 14.83 -17.24
C ASP A 77 26.63 15.67 -16.87
N ASN A 78 26.51 16.45 -15.79
CA ASN A 78 27.60 17.30 -15.30
C ASN A 78 28.63 16.53 -14.43
N ASN A 79 28.41 15.25 -14.16
CA ASN A 79 29.28 14.39 -13.36
C ASN A 79 30.07 13.42 -14.24
N GLN A 80 30.95 13.92 -15.09
CA GLN A 80 32.00 13.08 -15.64
C GLN A 80 33.22 13.15 -14.71
N PRO A 81 33.69 12.04 -14.12
CA PRO A 81 35.09 11.95 -13.74
C PRO A 81 35.90 11.98 -15.02
N SER A 82 36.66 13.03 -15.23
CA SER A 82 37.69 13.09 -16.26
C SER A 82 38.61 11.88 -16.08
N PRO A 83 38.88 11.10 -17.13
CA PRO A 83 39.91 10.08 -17.04
C PRO A 83 41.26 10.78 -16.84
N SER A 84 41.85 10.62 -15.66
CA SER A 84 43.28 10.93 -15.48
C SER A 84 44.06 9.98 -16.38
N VAL A 85 44.53 10.52 -17.50
CA VAL A 85 45.45 9.86 -18.41
C VAL A 85 46.79 9.85 -17.73
N SER A 86 47.15 8.78 -17.04
CA SER A 86 48.54 8.46 -16.82
C SER A 86 49.05 7.75 -18.08
N SER A 87 49.82 8.50 -18.83
CA SER A 87 50.62 8.03 -19.94
C SER A 87 51.69 7.02 -19.44
N ALA A 88 51.52 5.77 -19.81
CA ALA A 88 52.63 4.81 -19.86
C ALA A 88 52.56 4.10 -21.21
N SER A 89 53.57 4.38 -21.98
CA SER A 89 53.87 3.89 -23.31
C SER A 89 54.30 2.41 -23.34
N THR A 90 53.88 1.74 -24.45
CA THR A 90 54.50 0.63 -25.21
C THR A 90 54.31 -0.81 -24.75
N PRO A 91 54.47 -1.78 -25.66
CA PRO A 91 54.24 -1.85 -27.12
C PRO A 91 53.30 -3.01 -27.56
N LEU A 92 53.07 -3.04 -28.87
CA LEU A 92 52.44 -4.08 -29.68
C LEU A 92 52.89 -5.52 -29.38
N HIS A 93 51.89 -6.39 -29.19
CA HIS A 93 51.97 -7.75 -29.73
C HIS A 93 50.52 -8.24 -30.01
N ASN A 94 50.27 -8.48 -31.29
CA ASN A 94 49.17 -9.34 -31.73
C ASN A 94 49.51 -10.78 -31.35
N PRO A 95 48.51 -11.55 -30.96
CA PRO A 95 48.18 -12.71 -31.76
C PRO A 95 46.68 -12.81 -32.04
N SER A 96 46.40 -13.04 -33.30
CA SER A 96 45.21 -13.64 -33.85
C SER A 96 44.90 -14.98 -33.18
N PHE A 97 43.66 -15.17 -32.76
CA PHE A 97 43.04 -16.48 -32.62
C PHE A 97 41.53 -16.28 -32.80
N ASP A 98 41.09 -16.63 -33.89
CA ASP A 98 40.32 -17.79 -34.37
C ASP A 98 38.87 -17.84 -33.88
N SER A 99 38.07 -17.65 -34.89
CA SER A 99 36.64 -17.85 -34.93
C SER A 99 36.34 -19.36 -34.91
N SER A 100 35.57 -19.78 -33.95
CA SER A 100 34.59 -20.86 -34.15
C SER A 100 33.82 -21.09 -32.86
N PHE A 101 32.55 -20.83 -32.90
CA PHE A 101 31.46 -21.65 -32.38
C PHE A 101 30.11 -20.92 -32.63
N LEU A 102 29.49 -21.30 -33.73
CA LEU A 102 28.09 -21.06 -34.03
C LEU A 102 27.25 -22.19 -33.42
N PRO A 103 26.00 -21.90 -33.05
CA PRO A 103 25.09 -22.83 -32.39
C PRO A 103 24.36 -23.68 -33.41
N GLY A 104 24.30 -24.96 -33.16
CA GLY A 104 23.38 -25.90 -33.83
C GLY A 104 22.01 -25.91 -33.16
N THR A 105 20.99 -25.76 -33.95
CA THR A 105 19.57 -25.97 -33.62
C THR A 105 19.17 -27.42 -33.92
N PRO A 106 17.95 -27.84 -33.62
CA PRO A 106 17.58 -29.10 -32.97
C PRO A 106 17.02 -30.12 -33.93
N TYR A 107 16.97 -31.39 -33.58
CA TYR A 107 15.92 -32.28 -34.09
C TYR A 107 15.55 -33.41 -33.11
N GLU A 108 14.28 -33.71 -33.16
CA GLU A 108 13.45 -34.69 -32.48
C GLU A 108 13.96 -36.14 -32.53
N SER A 109 13.61 -36.94 -31.56
CA SER A 109 12.59 -37.99 -31.62
C SER A 109 12.94 -39.28 -30.85
N ASN A 110 11.89 -39.74 -30.17
CA ASN A 110 11.52 -41.13 -29.88
C ASN A 110 12.16 -41.88 -28.70
N SER A 111 11.25 -42.14 -27.76
CA SER A 111 11.22 -43.26 -26.79
C SER A 111 11.32 -44.66 -27.50
N PRO A 112 11.42 -45.84 -26.83
CA PRO A 112 11.00 -46.12 -25.44
C PRO A 112 11.85 -47.19 -24.68
N ASN A 113 11.46 -47.39 -23.42
CA ASN A 113 11.49 -48.62 -22.61
C ASN A 113 12.70 -49.00 -21.76
N SER A 114 12.42 -49.03 -20.51
CA SER A 114 12.24 -50.15 -19.55
C SER A 114 13.36 -50.44 -18.55
N PHE A 115 12.88 -50.46 -17.27
CA PHE A 115 13.32 -51.27 -16.12
C PHE A 115 14.78 -51.19 -15.62
N HIS A 116 15.03 -50.69 -14.44
CA HIS A 116 15.21 -51.48 -13.21
C HIS A 116 15.44 -50.59 -11.99
N SER A 117 14.83 -51.02 -10.90
CA SER A 117 14.97 -50.61 -9.52
C SER A 117 16.40 -50.67 -9.03
N GLN A 118 16.84 -49.69 -8.22
CA GLN A 118 17.40 -49.95 -6.88
C GLN A 118 17.81 -48.71 -6.13
N ALA A 119 17.47 -48.74 -4.83
CA ALA A 119 18.14 -48.14 -3.68
C ALA A 119 18.07 -46.63 -3.47
N SER A 120 17.13 -46.29 -2.65
CA SER A 120 16.97 -45.08 -1.90
C SER A 120 18.18 -44.77 -1.01
N THR A 121 18.78 -43.60 -1.23
CA THR A 121 19.45 -42.81 -0.18
C THR A 121 18.60 -41.61 0.11
N PRO A 122 18.31 -41.25 1.38
CA PRO A 122 17.49 -40.08 1.69
C PRO A 122 18.30 -38.84 1.45
N LEU A 123 17.85 -37.97 0.51
CA LEU A 123 18.26 -36.58 0.45
C LEU A 123 17.73 -35.85 1.71
N PRO A 124 18.47 -34.91 2.28
CA PRO A 124 17.97 -34.09 3.38
C PRO A 124 16.80 -33.24 2.87
N SER A 125 15.65 -33.47 3.47
CA SER A 125 14.42 -32.71 3.23
C SER A 125 14.66 -31.23 3.45
N ASN A 126 14.45 -30.42 2.42
CA ASN A 126 14.38 -28.95 2.48
C ASN A 126 13.21 -28.52 3.36
N SER A 127 13.40 -28.54 4.69
CA SER A 127 12.41 -28.09 5.68
C SER A 127 12.07 -26.60 5.57
N THR A 128 12.97 -25.80 4.98
CA THR A 128 12.80 -24.34 4.83
C THR A 128 11.73 -23.94 3.81
N ALA A 129 11.59 -24.67 2.68
CA ALA A 129 10.59 -24.36 1.65
C ALA A 129 9.16 -24.67 2.14
N SER A 130 8.97 -25.76 2.85
CA SER A 130 7.67 -26.13 3.43
C SER A 130 7.20 -25.12 4.49
N THR A 131 8.11 -24.65 5.34
CA THR A 131 7.81 -23.64 6.37
C THR A 131 7.42 -22.31 5.74
N HIS A 132 8.10 -21.90 4.66
CA HIS A 132 7.82 -20.66 3.94
C HIS A 132 6.41 -20.66 3.32
N VAL A 133 6.01 -21.73 2.66
CA VAL A 133 4.67 -21.89 2.07
C VAL A 133 3.60 -21.90 3.17
N THR A 134 3.84 -22.57 4.29
CA THR A 134 2.91 -22.64 5.42
C THR A 134 2.69 -21.25 6.05
N VAL A 135 3.77 -20.46 6.26
CA VAL A 135 3.67 -19.08 6.79
C VAL A 135 2.86 -18.19 5.86
N ILE A 136 3.08 -18.25 4.55
CA ILE A 136 2.31 -17.45 3.58
C ILE A 136 0.83 -17.85 3.59
N SER A 137 0.53 -19.15 3.61
CA SER A 137 -0.84 -19.66 3.59
C SER A 137 -1.62 -19.30 4.87
N SER A 138 -0.98 -19.40 6.05
CA SER A 138 -1.60 -18.97 7.31
C SER A 138 -1.88 -17.47 7.30
N PHE A 139 -0.92 -16.67 6.83
CA PHE A 139 -1.06 -15.22 6.78
C PHE A 139 -2.17 -14.74 5.84
N ILE A 140 -2.40 -15.42 4.71
CA ILE A 140 -3.49 -15.09 3.78
C ILE A 140 -4.86 -15.21 4.46
N ASN A 141 -5.02 -16.17 5.38
CA ASN A 141 -6.29 -16.44 6.06
C ASN A 141 -6.53 -15.59 7.30
N ASP A 142 -5.49 -14.96 7.89
CA ASP A 142 -5.64 -14.14 9.07
C ASP A 142 -6.37 -12.82 8.76
N HIS A 143 -7.21 -12.36 9.70
CA HIS A 143 -7.83 -11.04 9.62
C HIS A 143 -6.86 -9.96 10.09
N VAL A 144 -6.67 -8.94 9.26
CA VAL A 144 -5.92 -7.74 9.64
C VAL A 144 -6.92 -6.72 10.20
N ALA A 145 -6.76 -6.34 11.47
CA ALA A 145 -7.58 -5.28 12.05
C ALA A 145 -7.18 -3.93 11.41
N PRO A 146 -8.15 -3.15 10.90
CA PRO A 146 -7.86 -1.87 10.29
C PRO A 146 -7.47 -0.83 11.35
N ASP A 147 -6.54 0.04 10.99
CA ASP A 147 -6.32 1.28 11.72
C ASP A 147 -7.51 2.22 11.48
N LEU A 148 -8.00 2.87 12.55
CA LEU A 148 -9.16 3.74 12.48
C LEU A 148 -8.77 5.17 12.81
N LYS A 149 -9.06 6.09 11.91
CA LYS A 149 -8.83 7.52 12.12
C LYS A 149 -9.80 8.35 11.28
N PHE A 150 -10.46 9.32 11.88
CA PHE A 150 -11.24 10.29 11.12
C PHE A 150 -10.34 11.43 10.63
N VAL A 151 -10.36 11.69 9.33
CA VAL A 151 -9.59 12.75 8.66
C VAL A 151 -10.55 13.60 7.84
N PRO A 152 -11.05 14.71 8.40
CA PRO A 152 -12.09 15.55 7.78
C PRO A 152 -11.72 16.04 6.39
N ASP A 153 -10.51 16.59 6.25
CA ASP A 153 -10.04 17.19 5.00
C ASP A 153 -9.94 16.17 3.84
N LEU A 154 -9.77 14.88 4.19
CA LEU A 154 -9.69 13.82 3.20
C LEU A 154 -11.02 13.65 2.44
N LEU A 155 -12.15 13.71 3.17
CA LEU A 155 -13.49 13.54 2.59
C LEU A 155 -13.90 14.77 1.79
N GLN A 156 -13.55 15.97 2.24
CA GLN A 156 -13.77 17.21 1.48
C GLN A 156 -12.94 17.23 0.20
N SER A 157 -11.70 16.75 0.21
CA SER A 157 -10.85 16.68 -0.98
C SER A 157 -11.39 15.67 -2.02
N ILE A 158 -12.02 14.58 -1.56
CA ILE A 158 -12.67 13.59 -2.42
C ILE A 158 -13.90 14.19 -3.10
N ASN A 159 -14.73 14.95 -2.37
CA ASN A 159 -15.95 15.57 -2.89
C ASN A 159 -15.66 16.71 -3.89
N ASN A 160 -14.54 17.42 -3.72
CA ASN A 160 -14.22 18.59 -4.56
C ASN A 160 -13.67 18.27 -5.95
N GLN A 161 -13.64 17.01 -6.39
CA GLN A 161 -13.20 16.54 -7.73
C GLN A 161 -11.84 17.09 -8.24
N ASN A 162 -11.15 17.90 -7.43
CA ASN A 162 -9.86 18.52 -7.72
C ASN A 162 -8.67 17.61 -7.33
N THR A 163 -8.89 16.30 -7.29
CA THR A 163 -7.75 15.39 -7.23
C THR A 163 -7.08 15.43 -8.60
N ASP A 164 -5.88 15.96 -8.62
CA ASP A 164 -5.01 15.99 -9.80
C ASP A 164 -4.60 14.55 -10.15
N LEU A 165 -5.58 13.81 -10.71
CA LEU A 165 -5.46 12.39 -11.10
C LEU A 165 -4.38 12.18 -12.17
N ASP A 166 -3.95 13.27 -12.81
CA ASP A 166 -2.92 13.29 -13.83
C ASP A 166 -1.54 13.56 -13.25
N SER A 167 -1.43 13.87 -11.96
CA SER A 167 -0.14 14.01 -11.28
C SER A 167 0.63 12.69 -11.29
N PRO A 168 1.90 12.70 -11.72
CA PRO A 168 2.72 11.48 -11.73
C PRO A 168 2.91 10.94 -10.30
N LEU A 169 2.83 9.62 -10.16
CA LEU A 169 3.05 8.95 -8.88
C LEU A 169 4.46 9.24 -8.36
N MET A 170 4.57 9.90 -7.21
CA MET A 170 5.85 10.27 -6.59
C MET A 170 6.23 9.24 -5.53
N LEU A 171 7.20 8.37 -5.84
CA LEU A 171 7.73 7.42 -4.88
C LEU A 171 8.73 8.08 -3.92
N PRO A 172 8.91 7.53 -2.70
CA PRO A 172 9.90 8.00 -1.74
C PRO A 172 11.32 7.98 -2.32
N ASN A 173 12.19 8.84 -1.79
CA ASN A 173 13.59 8.86 -2.18
C ASN A 173 14.27 7.52 -1.81
N LEU A 174 14.94 6.89 -2.78
CA LEU A 174 15.61 5.61 -2.60
C LEU A 174 16.96 5.74 -1.86
N LYS A 175 17.63 6.89 -1.97
CA LYS A 175 19.01 7.08 -1.50
C LYS A 175 19.27 6.73 -0.03
N PRO A 176 18.38 7.10 0.93
CA PRO A 176 18.58 6.79 2.35
C PRO A 176 18.64 5.29 2.67
N PHE A 177 18.07 4.45 1.81
CA PHE A 177 17.93 3.02 2.02
C PHE A 177 19.00 2.18 1.30
N LEU A 178 19.90 2.84 0.55
CA LEU A 178 20.90 2.12 -0.24
C LEU A 178 21.98 1.48 0.65
N PRO A 179 22.35 0.22 0.40
CA PRO A 179 23.53 -0.39 1.01
C PRO A 179 24.80 0.39 0.69
N PRO A 180 25.80 0.39 1.58
CA PRO A 180 27.12 0.99 1.28
C PRO A 180 27.70 0.44 -0.03
N SER A 181 28.38 1.30 -0.79
CA SER A 181 29.02 0.95 -2.06
C SER A 181 28.07 0.51 -3.18
N THR A 182 26.78 0.83 -3.09
CA THR A 182 25.82 0.54 -4.17
C THR A 182 26.13 1.39 -5.39
N ASP A 183 26.12 0.76 -6.57
CA ASP A 183 26.21 1.45 -7.85
C ASP A 183 24.95 2.32 -8.09
N LEU A 184 25.12 3.63 -8.17
CA LEU A 184 24.02 4.57 -8.34
C LEU A 184 23.24 4.33 -9.64
N ASP A 185 23.90 3.89 -10.72
CA ASP A 185 23.21 3.58 -11.98
C ASP A 185 22.26 2.39 -11.82
N ILE A 186 22.60 1.41 -10.95
CA ILE A 186 21.72 0.28 -10.61
C ILE A 186 20.57 0.76 -9.73
N ALA A 187 20.83 1.65 -8.77
CA ALA A 187 19.81 2.23 -7.91
C ALA A 187 18.80 3.07 -8.70
N ASP A 188 19.26 3.94 -9.59
CA ASP A 188 18.40 4.75 -10.46
C ASP A 188 17.59 3.88 -11.43
N THR A 189 18.19 2.79 -11.93
CA THR A 189 17.47 1.80 -12.75
C THR A 189 16.35 1.14 -11.96
N LEU A 190 16.61 0.71 -10.71
CA LEU A 190 15.59 0.11 -9.84
C LEU A 190 14.47 1.10 -9.56
N TYR A 191 14.80 2.32 -9.17
CA TYR A 191 13.82 3.38 -8.90
C TYR A 191 12.89 3.60 -10.10
N GLY A 192 13.45 3.77 -11.30
CA GLY A 192 12.68 3.99 -12.52
C GLY A 192 11.81 2.79 -12.91
N LEU A 193 12.34 1.55 -12.81
CA LEU A 193 11.57 0.33 -13.08
C LEU A 193 10.41 0.15 -12.09
N TYR A 194 10.66 0.43 -10.81
CA TYR A 194 9.63 0.32 -9.76
C TYR A 194 8.56 1.39 -9.90
N LYS A 195 8.94 2.65 -10.19
CA LYS A 195 8.02 3.74 -10.49
C LYS A 195 7.13 3.41 -11.69
N ALA A 196 7.72 2.92 -12.79
CA ALA A 196 6.97 2.49 -13.98
C ALA A 196 6.00 1.33 -13.68
N HIS A 197 6.41 0.38 -12.81
CA HIS A 197 5.56 -0.71 -12.36
C HIS A 197 4.36 -0.18 -11.55
N CYS A 198 4.60 0.63 -10.51
CA CYS A 198 3.55 1.22 -9.67
C CYS A 198 2.57 2.06 -10.49
N THR A 199 3.07 2.90 -11.41
CA THR A 199 2.23 3.69 -12.32
C THR A 199 1.40 2.77 -13.23
N SER A 200 1.99 1.69 -13.76
CA SER A 200 1.25 0.75 -14.61
C SER A 200 0.16 -0.02 -13.86
N VAL A 201 0.39 -0.35 -12.57
CA VAL A 201 -0.62 -0.95 -11.68
C VAL A 201 -1.75 0.04 -11.41
N PHE A 202 -1.43 1.28 -11.06
CA PHE A 202 -2.40 2.36 -10.86
C PHE A 202 -3.27 2.56 -12.11
N GLU A 203 -2.66 2.75 -13.28
CA GLU A 203 -3.38 2.93 -14.55
C GLU A 203 -4.22 1.71 -14.94
N SER A 204 -3.77 0.50 -14.62
CA SER A 204 -4.54 -0.71 -14.89
C SER A 204 -5.83 -0.77 -14.08
N LEU A 205 -5.83 -0.26 -12.86
CA LEU A 205 -7.04 -0.13 -12.03
C LEU A 205 -7.88 1.08 -12.44
N ARG A 206 -7.26 2.21 -12.78
CA ARG A 206 -7.96 3.40 -13.28
C ARG A 206 -8.84 3.06 -14.49
N TYR A 207 -8.34 2.24 -15.41
CA TYR A 207 -9.05 1.80 -16.61
C TYR A 207 -9.70 0.42 -16.49
N MET A 208 -9.78 -0.16 -15.29
CA MET A 208 -10.35 -1.48 -15.01
C MET A 208 -9.81 -2.61 -15.92
N GLN A 209 -8.49 -2.59 -16.22
CA GLN A 209 -7.82 -3.56 -17.07
C GLN A 209 -7.27 -4.74 -16.24
N LEU A 210 -8.13 -5.61 -15.69
CA LEU A 210 -7.73 -6.65 -14.72
C LEU A 210 -6.73 -7.66 -15.30
N LYS A 211 -6.87 -8.05 -16.56
CA LYS A 211 -5.91 -8.97 -17.21
C LYS A 211 -4.49 -8.37 -17.21
N LYS A 212 -4.40 -7.06 -17.50
CA LYS A 212 -3.13 -6.33 -17.47
C LYS A 212 -2.60 -6.20 -16.04
N LEU A 213 -3.45 -5.88 -15.07
CA LEU A 213 -3.11 -5.80 -13.65
C LEU A 213 -2.43 -7.08 -13.16
N PHE A 214 -3.08 -8.23 -13.32
CA PHE A 214 -2.54 -9.51 -12.87
C PHE A 214 -1.28 -9.95 -13.63
N SER A 215 -1.20 -9.63 -14.93
CA SER A 215 0.02 -9.83 -15.71
C SER A 215 1.19 -8.97 -15.21
N LEU A 216 0.95 -7.73 -14.80
CA LEU A 216 1.99 -6.85 -14.24
C LEU A 216 2.55 -7.39 -12.93
N LEU A 217 1.69 -7.91 -12.04
CA LEU A 217 2.13 -8.52 -10.78
C LEU A 217 3.06 -9.72 -11.04
N SER A 218 2.67 -10.63 -11.92
CA SER A 218 3.43 -11.86 -12.21
C SER A 218 4.72 -11.61 -13.01
N SER A 219 4.76 -10.60 -13.87
CA SER A 219 5.90 -10.36 -14.79
C SER A 219 6.97 -9.43 -14.24
N PHE A 220 6.71 -8.66 -13.19
CA PHE A 220 7.62 -7.61 -12.72
C PHE A 220 9.04 -8.11 -12.43
N HIS A 221 9.17 -9.16 -11.61
CA HIS A 221 10.49 -9.67 -11.20
C HIS A 221 11.31 -10.20 -12.38
N GLY A 222 10.66 -10.74 -13.40
CA GLY A 222 11.31 -11.18 -14.63
C GLY A 222 11.86 -10.02 -15.49
N THR A 223 11.45 -8.79 -15.23
CA THR A 223 11.99 -7.60 -15.93
C THR A 223 13.29 -7.08 -15.32
N LEU A 224 13.60 -7.49 -14.07
CA LEU A 224 14.79 -7.04 -13.35
C LEU A 224 16.02 -7.83 -13.79
N THR A 225 17.13 -7.11 -14.05
CA THR A 225 18.43 -7.77 -14.25
C THR A 225 18.96 -8.30 -12.92
N ALA A 226 19.84 -9.31 -12.95
CA ALA A 226 20.37 -9.92 -11.74
C ALA A 226 20.96 -8.91 -10.70
N PRO A 227 21.74 -7.86 -11.10
CA PRO A 227 22.22 -6.85 -10.15
C PRO A 227 21.09 -6.02 -9.55
N VAL A 228 20.08 -5.65 -10.34
CA VAL A 228 18.91 -4.89 -9.88
C VAL A 228 18.04 -5.73 -8.95
N LEU A 229 17.82 -7.02 -9.27
CA LEU A 229 17.09 -7.94 -8.41
C LEU A 229 17.81 -8.15 -7.07
N LYS A 230 19.16 -8.32 -7.09
CA LYS A 230 19.96 -8.44 -5.86
C LYS A 230 19.81 -7.21 -4.97
N LEU A 231 19.77 -6.01 -5.55
CA LEU A 231 19.51 -4.77 -4.80
C LEU A 231 18.08 -4.76 -4.25
N TYR A 232 17.08 -5.08 -5.07
CA TYR A 232 15.66 -5.09 -4.71
C TYR A 232 15.34 -5.99 -3.51
N VAL A 233 15.99 -7.17 -3.41
CA VAL A 233 15.76 -8.12 -2.32
C VAL A 233 16.63 -7.86 -1.07
N SER A 234 17.48 -6.82 -1.09
CA SER A 234 18.31 -6.49 0.08
C SER A 234 17.45 -6.00 1.24
N SER A 235 17.79 -6.39 2.46
CA SER A 235 17.01 -6.06 3.66
C SER A 235 16.91 -4.55 3.93
N SER A 236 17.93 -3.78 3.53
CA SER A 236 17.94 -2.32 3.67
C SER A 236 16.89 -1.63 2.79
N LEU A 237 16.50 -2.23 1.65
CA LEU A 237 15.50 -1.68 0.76
C LEU A 237 14.05 -2.09 1.10
N HIS A 238 13.84 -3.07 1.99
CA HIS A 238 12.48 -3.49 2.36
C HIS A 238 11.60 -2.32 2.80
N PRO A 239 12.05 -1.38 3.68
CA PRO A 239 11.25 -0.22 4.05
C PRO A 239 10.84 0.64 2.86
N TRP A 240 11.78 0.91 1.95
CA TRP A 240 11.51 1.70 0.74
C TRP A 240 10.48 1.02 -0.18
N VAL A 241 10.59 -0.29 -0.38
CA VAL A 241 9.64 -1.05 -1.21
C VAL A 241 8.22 -0.95 -0.64
N ILE A 242 8.06 -1.15 0.68
CA ILE A 242 6.76 -1.07 1.35
C ILE A 242 6.21 0.35 1.34
N ALA A 243 7.05 1.37 1.57
CA ALA A 243 6.65 2.77 1.46
C ALA A 243 6.18 3.13 0.04
N SER A 244 6.86 2.63 -0.99
CA SER A 244 6.49 2.82 -2.39
C SER A 244 5.15 2.14 -2.74
N ASP A 245 4.93 0.90 -2.27
CA ASP A 245 3.65 0.21 -2.41
C ASP A 245 2.53 0.96 -1.69
N SER A 246 2.79 1.49 -0.49
CA SER A 246 1.83 2.28 0.27
C SER A 246 1.41 3.55 -0.49
N VAL A 247 2.36 4.27 -1.10
CA VAL A 247 2.05 5.43 -1.96
C VAL A 247 1.14 5.03 -3.12
N MET A 248 1.45 3.93 -3.80
CA MET A 248 0.65 3.41 -4.90
C MET A 248 -0.77 3.05 -4.46
N TYR A 249 -0.94 2.26 -3.39
CA TYR A 249 -2.25 1.85 -2.91
C TYR A 249 -3.07 3.03 -2.39
N LYS A 250 -2.44 3.99 -1.69
CA LYS A 250 -3.11 5.23 -1.25
C LYS A 250 -3.63 6.05 -2.43
N ALA A 251 -2.85 6.17 -3.49
CA ALA A 251 -3.28 6.85 -4.71
C ALA A 251 -4.48 6.14 -5.36
N ILE A 252 -4.43 4.81 -5.46
CA ILE A 252 -5.54 4.00 -6.00
C ILE A 252 -6.80 4.15 -5.14
N ILE A 253 -6.70 4.03 -3.82
CA ILE A 253 -7.86 4.15 -2.93
C ILE A 253 -8.46 5.57 -2.98
N LYS A 254 -7.64 6.62 -3.03
CA LYS A 254 -8.13 8.00 -3.20
C LYS A 254 -8.90 8.18 -4.51
N MET A 255 -8.39 7.61 -5.60
CA MET A 255 -9.08 7.62 -6.90
C MET A 255 -10.42 6.88 -6.83
N LEU A 256 -10.45 5.68 -6.21
CA LEU A 256 -11.66 4.86 -6.10
C LEU A 256 -12.67 5.43 -5.09
N ALA A 257 -12.24 6.20 -4.10
CA ALA A 257 -13.10 6.77 -3.07
C ALA A 257 -14.20 7.68 -3.65
N ASN A 258 -13.97 8.30 -4.80
CA ASN A 258 -14.97 9.08 -5.53
C ASN A 258 -16.20 8.25 -5.94
N LEU A 259 -16.07 6.92 -5.98
CA LEU A 259 -17.17 6.01 -6.33
C LEU A 259 -18.12 5.72 -5.14
N ALA A 260 -17.76 6.10 -3.92
CA ALA A 260 -18.46 5.70 -2.70
C ALA A 260 -19.94 6.12 -2.66
N LEU A 261 -20.25 7.31 -3.21
CA LEU A 261 -21.60 7.89 -3.23
C LEU A 261 -22.19 7.97 -4.65
N GLN A 262 -21.47 7.44 -5.65
CA GLN A 262 -21.92 7.46 -7.03
C GLN A 262 -22.59 6.15 -7.44
N GLU A 263 -23.42 6.21 -8.46
CA GLU A 263 -23.98 5.00 -9.07
C GLU A 263 -22.91 4.31 -9.92
N ILE A 264 -22.46 3.14 -9.45
CA ILE A 264 -21.41 2.37 -10.12
C ILE A 264 -22.03 1.43 -11.15
N PRO A 265 -21.60 1.47 -12.43
CA PRO A 265 -22.05 0.51 -13.43
C PRO A 265 -21.75 -0.94 -12.99
N THR A 266 -22.68 -1.86 -13.22
CA THR A 266 -22.60 -3.25 -12.75
C THR A 266 -21.30 -3.95 -13.16
N HIS A 267 -20.81 -3.69 -14.38
CA HIS A 267 -19.56 -4.30 -14.86
C HIS A 267 -18.33 -3.81 -14.08
N VAL A 268 -18.28 -2.51 -13.69
CA VAL A 268 -17.21 -1.94 -12.87
C VAL A 268 -17.25 -2.54 -11.46
N LEU A 269 -18.46 -2.64 -10.89
CA LEU A 269 -18.67 -3.25 -9.57
C LEU A 269 -18.18 -4.72 -9.54
N GLN A 270 -18.49 -5.51 -10.59
CA GLN A 270 -18.01 -6.89 -10.71
C GLN A 270 -16.48 -6.95 -10.82
N GLN A 271 -15.85 -6.04 -11.54
CA GLN A 271 -14.40 -5.96 -11.63
C GLN A 271 -13.76 -5.59 -10.29
N LEU A 272 -14.32 -4.63 -9.54
CA LEU A 272 -13.85 -4.31 -8.19
C LEU A 272 -13.97 -5.50 -7.24
N LYS A 273 -15.08 -6.27 -7.30
CA LYS A 273 -15.25 -7.51 -6.55
C LYS A 273 -14.15 -8.54 -6.89
N GLN A 274 -13.81 -8.70 -8.16
CA GLN A 274 -12.72 -9.58 -8.59
C GLN A 274 -11.35 -9.11 -8.07
N VAL A 275 -11.09 -7.81 -8.03
CA VAL A 275 -9.86 -7.28 -7.42
C VAL A 275 -9.83 -7.61 -5.93
N ALA A 276 -10.88 -7.29 -5.18
CA ALA A 276 -10.95 -7.52 -3.75
C ALA A 276 -10.74 -9.00 -3.37
N GLN A 277 -11.26 -9.93 -4.18
CA GLN A 277 -11.19 -11.37 -3.94
C GLN A 277 -9.85 -11.99 -4.36
N ASN A 278 -9.32 -11.61 -5.52
CA ASN A 278 -8.22 -12.36 -6.16
C ASN A 278 -6.85 -11.68 -6.02
N TYR A 279 -6.79 -10.38 -5.68
CA TYR A 279 -5.54 -9.63 -5.72
C TYR A 279 -4.48 -10.18 -4.76
N THR A 280 -4.86 -10.45 -3.50
CA THR A 280 -3.94 -10.95 -2.47
C THR A 280 -3.36 -12.32 -2.85
N GLU A 281 -4.18 -13.22 -3.39
CA GLU A 281 -3.73 -14.53 -3.86
C GLU A 281 -2.76 -14.41 -5.04
N LYS A 282 -3.10 -13.60 -6.05
CA LYS A 282 -2.23 -13.36 -7.22
C LYS A 282 -0.92 -12.68 -6.83
N LEU A 283 -0.99 -11.74 -5.88
CA LEU A 283 0.21 -11.13 -5.32
C LEU A 283 1.08 -12.17 -4.62
N SER A 284 0.51 -13.03 -3.76
CA SER A 284 1.26 -14.05 -3.02
C SER A 284 2.03 -15.00 -3.95
N ILE A 285 1.37 -15.46 -5.00
CA ILE A 285 2.00 -16.34 -6.02
C ILE A 285 3.16 -15.61 -6.70
N SER A 286 3.00 -14.32 -7.01
CA SER A 286 4.01 -13.55 -7.74
C SER A 286 5.26 -13.24 -6.92
N ILE A 287 5.15 -13.16 -5.58
CA ILE A 287 6.25 -12.76 -4.69
C ILE A 287 6.78 -13.89 -3.79
N GLN A 288 6.27 -15.12 -3.93
CA GLN A 288 6.64 -16.26 -3.07
C GLN A 288 8.15 -16.57 -3.01
N HIS A 289 8.90 -16.17 -4.05
CA HIS A 289 10.34 -16.37 -4.16
C HIS A 289 11.17 -15.28 -3.45
N LEU A 290 10.54 -14.24 -2.91
CA LEU A 290 11.20 -13.14 -2.21
C LEU A 290 11.50 -13.50 -0.74
N PRO A 291 12.36 -12.73 -0.05
CA PRO A 291 12.58 -12.92 1.39
C PRO A 291 11.28 -12.85 2.21
N VAL A 292 11.09 -13.78 3.15
CA VAL A 292 9.84 -13.96 3.93
C VAL A 292 9.35 -12.64 4.56
N LYS A 293 10.26 -11.87 5.17
CA LYS A 293 9.90 -10.58 5.80
C LYS A 293 9.28 -9.60 4.79
N LEU A 294 9.84 -9.53 3.58
CA LEU A 294 9.31 -8.67 2.52
C LEU A 294 7.95 -9.19 2.02
N VAL A 295 7.83 -10.52 1.83
CA VAL A 295 6.57 -11.15 1.41
C VAL A 295 5.45 -10.84 2.40
N VAL A 296 5.67 -11.08 3.71
CA VAL A 296 4.67 -10.83 4.75
C VAL A 296 4.25 -9.35 4.79
N SER A 297 5.21 -8.42 4.71
CA SER A 297 4.90 -6.99 4.71
C SER A 297 4.11 -6.56 3.48
N LYS A 298 4.47 -7.06 2.27
CA LYS A 298 3.71 -6.76 1.04
C LYS A 298 2.30 -7.37 1.08
N LEU A 299 2.15 -8.58 1.60
CA LEU A 299 0.85 -9.24 1.72
C LEU A 299 -0.04 -8.53 2.74
N LYS A 300 0.51 -8.08 3.88
CA LYS A 300 -0.24 -7.31 4.87
C LYS A 300 -0.84 -6.05 4.24
N LEU A 301 -0.02 -5.25 3.58
CA LEU A 301 -0.46 -4.02 2.93
C LEU A 301 -1.45 -4.28 1.78
N GLY A 302 -1.19 -5.31 0.95
CA GLY A 302 -2.11 -5.73 -0.11
C GLY A 302 -3.47 -6.21 0.42
N LYS A 303 -3.49 -6.84 1.59
CA LYS A 303 -4.70 -7.31 2.25
C LYS A 303 -5.53 -6.15 2.80
N GLU A 304 -4.88 -5.20 3.48
CA GLU A 304 -5.52 -3.95 3.94
C GLU A 304 -6.16 -3.20 2.77
N PHE A 305 -5.45 -3.10 1.64
CA PHE A 305 -5.96 -2.52 0.40
C PHE A 305 -7.20 -3.25 -0.12
N CYS A 306 -7.20 -4.60 -0.17
CA CYS A 306 -8.36 -5.39 -0.60
C CYS A 306 -9.56 -5.26 0.35
N GLN A 307 -9.31 -5.17 1.66
CA GLN A 307 -10.36 -4.95 2.66
C GLN A 307 -11.05 -3.59 2.45
N LEU A 308 -10.26 -2.54 2.16
CA LEU A 308 -10.81 -1.23 1.82
C LEU A 308 -11.64 -1.24 0.53
N ILE A 309 -11.20 -1.93 -0.52
CA ILE A 309 -12.04 -2.09 -1.73
C ILE A 309 -13.34 -2.81 -1.40
N SER A 310 -13.28 -3.86 -0.57
CA SER A 310 -14.49 -4.59 -0.14
C SER A 310 -15.45 -3.69 0.65
N ARG A 311 -14.91 -2.82 1.51
CA ARG A 311 -15.70 -1.83 2.24
C ARG A 311 -16.31 -0.81 1.28
N LEU A 312 -15.54 -0.25 0.35
CA LEU A 312 -16.01 0.67 -0.67
C LEU A 312 -17.20 0.10 -1.47
N ILE A 313 -17.11 -1.16 -1.87
CA ILE A 313 -18.19 -1.84 -2.59
C ILE A 313 -19.48 -1.86 -1.75
N ARG A 314 -19.40 -2.23 -0.46
CA ARG A 314 -20.57 -2.24 0.43
C ARG A 314 -21.15 -0.85 0.63
N VAL A 315 -20.29 0.16 0.83
CA VAL A 315 -20.72 1.56 0.93
C VAL A 315 -21.49 1.99 -0.31
N ALA A 316 -20.94 1.73 -1.50
CA ALA A 316 -21.59 2.13 -2.76
C ALA A 316 -22.93 1.42 -2.99
N GLU A 317 -23.01 0.09 -2.70
CA GLU A 317 -24.26 -0.67 -2.81
C GLU A 317 -25.33 -0.18 -1.83
N THR A 318 -24.94 0.07 -0.57
CA THR A 318 -25.87 0.58 0.45
C THR A 318 -26.25 2.04 0.21
N ALA A 319 -25.33 2.87 -0.31
CA ALA A 319 -25.60 4.26 -0.69
C ALA A 319 -26.66 4.36 -1.79
N GLN A 320 -26.62 3.51 -2.80
CA GLN A 320 -27.64 3.48 -3.85
C GLN A 320 -29.03 3.16 -3.26
N SER A 321 -29.10 2.21 -2.32
CA SER A 321 -30.36 1.85 -1.67
C SER A 321 -30.87 2.98 -0.78
N ALA A 322 -29.98 3.58 0.02
CA ALA A 322 -30.33 4.71 0.88
C ALA A 322 -30.75 5.96 0.08
N ASN A 323 -30.06 6.24 -1.02
CA ASN A 323 -30.40 7.38 -1.89
C ASN A 323 -31.81 7.25 -2.48
N LYS A 324 -32.23 6.03 -2.89
CA LYS A 324 -33.60 5.79 -3.37
C LYS A 324 -34.64 6.12 -2.31
N VAL A 325 -34.43 5.67 -1.09
CA VAL A 325 -35.32 5.93 0.05
C VAL A 325 -35.33 7.42 0.40
N LEU A 326 -34.16 8.03 0.55
CA LEU A 326 -34.05 9.45 0.90
C LEU A 326 -34.55 10.41 -0.20
N SER A 327 -34.57 9.99 -1.47
CA SER A 327 -35.11 10.78 -2.57
C SER A 327 -36.64 10.69 -2.66
N HIS A 328 -37.29 9.77 -1.94
CA HIS A 328 -38.74 9.57 -1.97
C HIS A 328 -39.41 10.32 -0.82
N ASP A 329 -40.18 11.38 -1.13
CA ASP A 329 -40.80 12.27 -0.14
C ASP A 329 -41.66 11.52 0.89
N PHE A 330 -42.46 10.58 0.41
CA PHE A 330 -43.34 9.80 1.27
C PHE A 330 -42.56 8.97 2.33
N ASP A 331 -41.45 8.37 1.94
CA ASP A 331 -40.59 7.60 2.86
C ASP A 331 -39.93 8.52 3.89
N ARG A 332 -39.44 9.70 3.47
CA ARG A 332 -38.89 10.69 4.41
C ARG A 332 -39.91 11.21 5.41
N ASP A 333 -41.15 11.48 4.96
CA ASP A 333 -42.23 11.92 5.82
C ASP A 333 -42.59 10.87 6.88
N LEU A 334 -42.61 9.58 6.49
CA LEU A 334 -42.81 8.48 7.44
C LEU A 334 -41.63 8.37 8.43
N MET A 335 -40.43 8.45 7.94
CA MET A 335 -39.21 8.42 8.76
C MET A 335 -39.19 9.54 9.80
N GLU A 336 -39.56 10.76 9.40
CA GLU A 336 -39.61 11.91 10.30
C GLU A 336 -40.72 11.74 11.37
N LYS A 337 -41.91 11.37 10.94
CA LYS A 337 -43.04 11.14 11.88
C LYS A 337 -42.71 10.07 12.91
N ASP A 338 -42.13 8.95 12.48
CA ASP A 338 -41.75 7.86 13.40
C ASP A 338 -40.66 8.28 14.36
N TRP A 339 -39.63 9.05 13.86
CA TRP A 339 -38.54 9.55 14.67
C TRP A 339 -39.03 10.47 15.79
N ILE A 340 -39.89 11.43 15.46
CA ILE A 340 -40.40 12.40 16.44
C ILE A 340 -41.37 11.75 17.43
N LYS A 341 -42.17 10.79 16.96
CA LYS A 341 -43.27 10.22 17.77
C LYS A 341 -42.84 9.08 18.68
N TYR A 342 -41.89 8.24 18.22
CA TYR A 342 -41.62 6.98 18.90
C TYR A 342 -40.22 6.93 19.53
N VAL A 343 -39.29 7.82 19.17
CA VAL A 343 -37.92 7.80 19.68
C VAL A 343 -37.76 8.76 20.84
N ASP A 344 -37.65 8.23 22.06
CA ASP A 344 -37.26 9.04 23.23
C ASP A 344 -35.73 9.26 23.21
N ILE A 345 -35.33 10.37 22.61
CA ILE A 345 -33.92 10.68 22.36
C ILE A 345 -33.16 10.92 23.67
N ASP A 346 -33.78 11.56 24.69
CA ASP A 346 -33.14 11.80 25.98
C ASP A 346 -32.82 10.48 26.69
N LEU A 347 -33.78 9.57 26.71
CA LEU A 347 -33.63 8.26 27.33
C LEU A 347 -32.58 7.41 26.60
N ILE A 348 -32.66 7.34 25.27
CA ILE A 348 -31.70 6.54 24.45
C ILE A 348 -30.30 7.09 24.57
N ALA A 349 -30.11 8.41 24.42
CA ALA A 349 -28.81 9.03 24.53
C ALA A 349 -28.14 8.84 25.89
N SER A 350 -28.93 9.03 26.98
CA SER A 350 -28.42 8.82 28.34
C SER A 350 -28.07 7.37 28.66
N LYS A 351 -28.72 6.41 28.00
CA LYS A 351 -28.53 4.98 28.22
C LYS A 351 -27.41 4.39 27.38
N GLU A 352 -27.30 4.79 26.10
CA GLU A 352 -26.41 4.15 25.14
C GLU A 352 -25.05 4.88 25.01
N LEU A 353 -24.97 6.17 25.42
CA LEU A 353 -23.72 6.93 25.31
C LEU A 353 -22.93 6.91 26.62
N PRO A 354 -21.63 6.52 26.58
CA PRO A 354 -20.75 6.54 27.75
C PRO A 354 -20.17 7.94 27.96
N CYS A 355 -21.01 9.00 27.89
CA CYS A 355 -20.58 10.39 28.10
C CYS A 355 -21.64 11.16 28.87
N GLU A 356 -21.19 12.20 29.59
CA GLU A 356 -22.02 13.10 30.37
C GLU A 356 -21.73 14.56 29.95
N GLY A 357 -22.48 15.50 30.52
CA GLY A 357 -22.23 16.93 30.33
C GLY A 357 -22.46 17.42 28.90
N ASP A 358 -21.51 18.20 28.38
CA ASP A 358 -21.69 18.90 27.10
C ASP A 358 -21.70 17.97 25.89
N ASN A 359 -20.97 16.87 25.92
CA ASN A 359 -20.99 15.89 24.82
C ASN A 359 -22.33 15.18 24.70
N LEU A 360 -22.97 14.84 25.82
CA LEU A 360 -24.32 14.28 25.84
C LEU A 360 -25.34 15.30 25.31
N LYS A 361 -25.29 16.56 25.77
CA LYS A 361 -26.18 17.63 25.27
C LYS A 361 -26.05 17.83 23.75
N LYS A 362 -24.82 17.86 23.24
CA LYS A 362 -24.57 17.95 21.79
C LYS A 362 -25.17 16.77 21.03
N ALA A 363 -24.99 15.56 21.53
CA ALA A 363 -25.57 14.37 20.89
C ALA A 363 -27.10 14.44 20.85
N ILE A 364 -27.73 14.84 21.96
CA ILE A 364 -29.19 15.05 22.05
C ILE A 364 -29.64 16.12 21.06
N GLU A 365 -28.96 17.26 20.97
CA GLU A 365 -29.28 18.32 20.02
C GLU A 365 -29.19 17.83 18.57
N ILE A 366 -28.14 17.07 18.23
CA ILE A 366 -27.97 16.49 16.89
C ILE A 366 -29.16 15.61 16.55
N LEU A 367 -29.54 14.69 17.44
CA LEU A 367 -30.61 13.74 17.22
C LEU A 367 -32.00 14.38 17.18
N LYS A 368 -32.26 15.38 18.02
CA LYS A 368 -33.56 16.08 18.11
C LYS A 368 -33.76 17.13 17.01
N VAL A 369 -32.70 17.83 16.61
CA VAL A 369 -32.84 19.01 15.76
C VAL A 369 -32.25 18.75 14.37
N LYS A 370 -31.01 18.24 14.29
CA LYS A 370 -30.32 18.13 12.99
C LYS A 370 -30.83 16.97 12.15
N VAL A 371 -31.13 15.81 12.75
CA VAL A 371 -31.65 14.66 12.01
C VAL A 371 -33.05 14.93 11.39
N PRO A 372 -34.05 15.45 12.13
CA PRO A 372 -35.32 15.85 11.50
C PRO A 372 -35.18 16.93 10.43
N LYS A 373 -34.26 17.90 10.65
CA LYS A 373 -33.99 18.93 9.64
C LYS A 373 -33.47 18.36 8.33
N LEU A 374 -32.57 17.37 8.38
CA LEU A 374 -32.06 16.68 7.20
C LEU A 374 -33.15 15.94 6.43
N LEU A 375 -34.14 15.35 7.14
CA LEU A 375 -35.28 14.70 6.50
C LEU A 375 -36.23 15.69 5.80
N LYS A 376 -36.33 16.93 6.31
CA LYS A 376 -37.17 18.00 5.74
C LYS A 376 -36.50 18.77 4.61
N ASN A 377 -35.18 18.73 4.50
CA ASN A 377 -34.45 19.59 3.56
C ASN A 377 -34.84 19.22 2.13
N GLN A 378 -35.55 20.11 1.46
CA GLN A 378 -35.97 20.04 0.07
C GLN A 378 -35.21 21.12 -0.75
N ASP A 379 -33.94 21.36 -0.45
CA ASP A 379 -33.19 22.25 -1.30
C ASP A 379 -33.13 21.64 -2.70
N ASN A 380 -33.70 22.39 -3.68
CA ASN A 380 -33.68 22.06 -5.11
C ASN A 380 -32.24 22.10 -5.70
N SER A 381 -31.25 21.86 -4.86
CA SER A 381 -29.87 21.74 -5.29
C SER A 381 -29.71 20.49 -6.16
N LYS A 382 -28.94 20.60 -7.22
CA LYS A 382 -28.61 19.50 -8.14
C LYS A 382 -27.79 18.38 -7.47
N GLU A 383 -27.46 18.53 -6.19
CA GLU A 383 -26.73 17.53 -5.41
C GLU A 383 -27.67 16.43 -4.94
N LEU A 384 -27.15 15.19 -4.95
CA LEU A 384 -27.88 14.04 -4.43
C LEU A 384 -28.05 14.19 -2.91
N ILE A 385 -29.26 13.94 -2.40
CA ILE A 385 -29.56 13.98 -0.95
C ILE A 385 -28.57 13.14 -0.13
N ILE A 386 -28.10 12.05 -0.69
CA ILE A 386 -27.10 11.19 -0.05
C ILE A 386 -25.79 11.93 0.26
N ASN A 387 -25.40 12.93 -0.54
CA ASN A 387 -24.20 13.72 -0.31
C ASN A 387 -24.35 14.64 0.91
N GLU A 388 -25.51 15.25 1.11
CA GLU A 388 -25.78 16.06 2.31
C GLU A 388 -25.71 15.23 3.58
N TRP A 389 -26.32 14.06 3.57
CA TRP A 389 -26.23 13.11 4.66
C TRP A 389 -24.80 12.62 4.91
N ALA A 390 -24.09 12.31 3.84
CA ALA A 390 -22.70 11.84 3.92
C ALA A 390 -21.78 12.90 4.53
N ASN A 391 -21.92 14.17 4.10
CA ASN A 391 -21.17 15.30 4.63
C ASN A 391 -21.50 15.53 6.10
N PHE A 392 -22.79 15.57 6.45
CA PHE A 392 -23.21 15.70 7.82
C PHE A 392 -22.61 14.63 8.74
N ILE A 393 -22.68 13.36 8.33
CA ILE A 393 -22.14 12.25 9.11
C ILE A 393 -20.61 12.32 9.21
N ALA A 394 -19.93 12.70 8.14
CA ALA A 394 -18.47 12.82 8.09
C ALA A 394 -17.94 13.95 9.00
N GLU A 395 -18.75 14.97 9.28
CA GLU A 395 -18.43 16.07 10.18
C GLU A 395 -18.66 15.75 11.67
N LEU A 396 -19.48 14.74 11.99
CA LEU A 396 -19.81 14.41 13.38
C LEU A 396 -18.57 14.10 14.23
N PRO A 397 -17.57 13.34 13.79
CA PRO A 397 -16.38 13.05 14.61
C PRO A 397 -15.62 14.30 15.05
N GLN A 398 -15.68 15.38 14.26
CA GLN A 398 -15.01 16.66 14.60
C GLN A 398 -15.65 17.34 15.81
N GLN A 399 -16.94 17.08 16.06
CA GLN A 399 -17.67 17.64 17.21
C GLN A 399 -17.35 16.87 18.51
N PHE A 400 -16.77 15.66 18.38
CA PHE A 400 -16.41 14.74 19.47
C PHE A 400 -14.93 14.31 19.40
N LYS A 401 -14.01 15.28 19.25
CA LYS A 401 -12.58 15.05 18.96
C LYS A 401 -11.84 14.15 19.96
N GLU A 402 -12.28 14.12 21.21
CA GLU A 402 -11.65 13.35 22.27
C GLU A 402 -12.10 11.87 22.28
N VAL A 403 -13.11 11.52 21.50
CA VAL A 403 -13.65 10.16 21.44
C VAL A 403 -12.83 9.30 20.50
N PRO A 404 -12.27 8.17 20.95
CA PRO A 404 -11.55 7.24 20.08
C PRO A 404 -12.44 6.78 18.92
N PRO A 405 -11.92 6.64 17.69
CA PRO A 405 -12.72 6.29 16.52
C PRO A 405 -13.54 5.00 16.68
N ARG A 406 -12.97 3.99 17.33
CA ARG A 406 -13.67 2.71 17.59
C ARG A 406 -14.87 2.90 18.52
N LEU A 407 -14.71 3.69 19.58
CA LEU A 407 -15.80 4.01 20.48
C LEU A 407 -16.88 4.83 19.78
N PHE A 408 -16.51 5.79 18.95
CA PHE A 408 -17.44 6.59 18.16
C PHE A 408 -18.31 5.72 17.24
N LEU A 409 -17.72 4.74 16.53
CA LEU A 409 -18.45 3.77 15.70
C LEU A 409 -19.44 2.95 16.52
N LEU A 410 -19.04 2.47 17.70
CA LEU A 410 -19.91 1.71 18.59
C LEU A 410 -21.07 2.55 19.09
N CYS A 411 -20.84 3.81 19.48
CA CYS A 411 -21.88 4.72 19.94
C CYS A 411 -22.94 5.02 18.88
N ILE A 412 -22.51 5.33 17.63
CA ILE A 412 -23.46 5.55 16.52
C ILE A 412 -24.31 4.31 16.27
N SER A 413 -23.67 3.14 16.20
CA SER A 413 -24.41 1.89 15.95
C SER A 413 -25.37 1.55 17.09
N ALA A 414 -25.00 1.80 18.36
CA ALA A 414 -25.87 1.60 19.52
C ALA A 414 -27.07 2.54 19.51
N LEU A 415 -26.84 3.84 19.28
CA LEU A 415 -27.92 4.85 19.18
C LEU A 415 -28.93 4.50 18.09
N LEU A 416 -28.46 4.21 16.88
CA LEU A 416 -29.34 3.85 15.76
C LEU A 416 -30.08 2.53 16.02
N THR A 417 -29.43 1.54 16.65
CA THR A 417 -30.08 0.27 17.01
C THR A 417 -31.20 0.49 18.01
N SER A 418 -30.97 1.29 19.04
CA SER A 418 -31.97 1.58 20.06
C SER A 418 -33.13 2.41 19.49
N ALA A 419 -32.85 3.43 18.67
CA ALA A 419 -33.91 4.19 18.02
C ALA A 419 -34.78 3.33 17.09
N LEU A 420 -34.19 2.46 16.28
CA LEU A 420 -34.90 1.57 15.38
C LEU A 420 -35.73 0.51 16.15
N ARG A 421 -35.24 0.07 17.30
CA ARG A 421 -35.98 -0.83 18.17
C ARG A 421 -37.26 -0.18 18.67
N GLU A 422 -37.22 1.08 19.14
CA GLU A 422 -38.39 1.82 19.57
C GLU A 422 -39.42 2.00 18.43
N ILE A 423 -38.96 2.40 17.24
CA ILE A 423 -39.81 2.51 16.05
C ILE A 423 -40.46 1.17 15.71
N SER A 424 -39.68 0.08 15.73
CA SER A 424 -40.18 -1.27 15.42
C SER A 424 -41.21 -1.74 16.43
N LEU A 425 -40.99 -1.57 17.75
CA LEU A 425 -41.90 -1.97 18.80
C LEU A 425 -43.23 -1.18 18.77
N ALA A 426 -43.15 0.09 18.32
CA ALA A 426 -44.33 0.94 18.15
C ALA A 426 -45.10 0.69 16.84
N GLY A 427 -44.61 -0.19 15.96
CA GLY A 427 -45.21 -0.44 14.65
C GLY A 427 -45.06 0.73 13.67
N GLY A 428 -43.97 1.49 13.76
CA GLY A 428 -43.71 2.65 12.89
C GLY A 428 -43.64 2.25 11.41
N ALA A 429 -44.37 2.98 10.56
CA ALA A 429 -44.47 2.69 9.13
C ALA A 429 -43.17 3.00 8.35
N GLY A 430 -42.35 3.90 8.88
CA GLY A 430 -41.03 4.27 8.31
C GLY A 430 -39.87 3.35 8.71
N PHE A 431 -40.10 2.29 9.49
CA PHE A 431 -39.05 1.39 9.98
C PHE A 431 -38.20 0.82 8.82
N GLY A 432 -38.86 0.35 7.74
CA GLY A 432 -38.13 -0.23 6.61
C GLY A 432 -37.17 0.78 5.91
N ALA A 433 -37.63 2.01 5.77
CA ALA A 433 -36.83 3.12 5.23
C ALA A 433 -35.65 3.44 6.17
N TRP A 434 -35.90 3.58 7.47
CA TRP A 434 -34.85 3.78 8.47
C TRP A 434 -33.83 2.65 8.50
N TRP A 435 -34.24 1.39 8.35
CA TRP A 435 -33.34 0.26 8.31
C TRP A 435 -32.34 0.34 7.15
N VAL A 436 -32.83 0.71 5.95
CA VAL A 436 -31.98 0.88 4.77
C VAL A 436 -30.95 2.01 4.98
N VAL A 437 -31.42 3.15 5.48
CA VAL A 437 -30.53 4.30 5.76
C VAL A 437 -29.49 3.94 6.84
N ARG A 438 -29.92 3.26 7.92
CA ARG A 438 -29.00 2.80 8.96
C ARG A 438 -27.90 1.89 8.43
N CYS A 439 -28.24 0.92 7.58
CA CYS A 439 -27.24 0.02 7.00
C CYS A 439 -26.17 0.80 6.22
N TRP A 440 -26.57 1.83 5.49
CA TRP A 440 -25.64 2.70 4.81
C TRP A 440 -24.82 3.57 5.78
N VAL A 441 -25.43 4.14 6.80
CA VAL A 441 -24.72 4.95 7.82
C VAL A 441 -23.60 4.15 8.47
N ASP A 442 -23.90 2.91 8.91
CA ASP A 442 -22.90 2.01 9.53
C ASP A 442 -21.71 1.75 8.57
N GLU A 443 -21.98 1.49 7.28
CA GLU A 443 -20.92 1.27 6.30
C GLU A 443 -20.14 2.56 5.97
N TRP A 444 -20.83 3.71 5.86
CA TRP A 444 -20.22 4.99 5.55
C TRP A 444 -19.29 5.48 6.66
N VAL A 445 -19.74 5.47 7.93
CA VAL A 445 -18.91 5.89 9.07
C VAL A 445 -17.70 4.96 9.24
N GLY A 446 -17.89 3.65 9.07
CA GLY A 446 -16.80 2.68 9.07
C GLY A 446 -15.78 2.94 7.96
N TRP A 447 -16.28 3.24 6.75
CA TRP A 447 -15.44 3.62 5.61
C TRP A 447 -14.60 4.87 5.90
N CYS A 448 -15.22 5.93 6.42
CA CYS A 448 -14.52 7.17 6.76
C CYS A 448 -13.35 6.93 7.73
N ALA A 449 -13.59 6.11 8.75
CA ALA A 449 -12.58 5.78 9.74
C ALA A 449 -11.45 4.89 9.20
N GLU A 450 -11.78 3.84 8.43
CA GLU A 450 -10.80 2.92 7.82
C GLU A 450 -9.96 3.63 6.73
N LEU A 451 -10.60 4.43 5.88
CA LEU A 451 -9.93 5.22 4.86
C LEU A 451 -8.94 6.22 5.49
N GLY A 452 -9.39 6.93 6.51
CA GLY A 452 -8.56 7.90 7.23
C GLY A 452 -7.37 7.23 7.94
N GLY A 453 -7.57 6.07 8.54
CA GLY A 453 -6.52 5.25 9.13
C GLY A 453 -5.49 4.82 8.08
N PHE A 454 -5.93 4.21 6.99
CA PHE A 454 -5.06 3.74 5.93
C PHE A 454 -4.24 4.85 5.27
N VAL A 455 -4.87 5.99 4.96
CA VAL A 455 -4.17 7.12 4.32
C VAL A 455 -3.18 7.78 5.26
N SER A 456 -3.52 7.88 6.56
CA SER A 456 -2.65 8.48 7.58
C SER A 456 -1.50 7.57 8.00
N HIS A 457 -1.66 6.24 7.87
CA HIS A 457 -0.63 5.29 8.26
C HIS A 457 0.63 5.51 7.43
N GLN A 458 1.77 5.76 8.10
CA GLN A 458 3.08 5.76 7.47
C GLN A 458 3.78 4.45 7.85
N PRO A 459 4.06 3.56 6.88
CA PRO A 459 4.64 2.24 7.18
C PRO A 459 6.03 2.32 7.82
N PHE A 460 6.71 3.47 7.68
CA PHE A 460 8.01 3.76 8.32
C PHE A 460 8.14 5.25 8.56
N ASP A 461 8.70 5.63 9.70
CA ASP A 461 9.03 7.03 10.01
C ASP A 461 10.36 7.41 9.31
N ILE A 462 10.23 7.79 8.03
CA ILE A 462 11.36 8.20 7.18
C ILE A 462 12.13 9.37 7.82
N THR A 463 11.46 10.18 8.65
CA THR A 463 12.06 11.35 9.31
C THR A 463 13.09 10.97 10.38
N VAL A 464 12.96 9.80 11.02
CA VAL A 464 13.92 9.31 12.03
C VAL A 464 15.20 8.80 11.38
N GLU A 465 15.09 8.16 10.20
CA GLU A 465 16.28 7.68 9.48
C GLU A 465 17.03 8.80 8.76
N GLU A 466 16.34 9.81 8.23
CA GLU A 466 16.99 11.02 7.70
C GLU A 466 17.74 11.80 8.80
N ARG A 467 17.21 11.87 10.03
CA ARG A 467 17.91 12.44 11.19
C ARG A 467 19.12 11.62 11.62
N ARG A 468 19.05 10.29 11.58
CA ARG A 468 20.19 9.41 11.90
C ARG A 468 21.31 9.53 10.87
N SER A 469 21.00 9.58 9.57
CA SER A 469 21.99 9.79 8.52
C SER A 469 22.64 11.18 8.60
N SER A 470 21.87 12.23 8.89
CA SER A 470 22.39 13.60 9.05
C SER A 470 23.25 13.80 10.31
N ILE A 471 23.04 12.99 11.36
CA ILE A 471 23.86 13.00 12.59
C ILE A 471 25.18 12.26 12.32
N SER A 472 25.18 11.12 11.61
CA SER A 472 26.40 10.37 11.28
C SER A 472 27.33 11.13 10.34
N ASP A 473 26.78 11.98 9.45
CA ASP A 473 27.60 12.83 8.56
C ASP A 473 28.18 14.06 9.28
N LYS A 474 27.52 14.58 10.32
CA LYS A 474 28.03 15.67 11.15
C LYS A 474 29.13 15.22 12.12
N GLU A 475 29.07 13.99 12.63
CA GLU A 475 30.13 13.42 13.47
C GLU A 475 31.42 13.12 12.68
N LYS A 476 31.33 12.81 11.39
CA LYS A 476 32.50 12.61 10.52
C LYS A 476 33.21 13.90 10.11
N VAL A 477 32.58 15.07 10.19
CA VAL A 477 33.16 16.37 9.84
C VAL A 477 33.83 17.01 11.05
N ASN A 478 33.42 16.74 12.29
CA ASN A 478 33.99 17.32 13.51
C ASN A 478 35.13 16.48 14.15
N GLY A 479 35.56 15.40 13.53
CA GLY A 479 36.64 14.51 14.03
C GLY A 479 38.06 14.89 13.62
N LYS A 480 38.32 16.13 13.17
CA LYS A 480 39.68 16.60 12.85
C LYS A 480 39.87 18.01 13.41
N GLN A 481 39.98 18.14 14.68
CA GLN A 481 40.79 19.16 15.38
C GLN A 481 40.73 18.93 16.87
N ASP A 482 41.95 18.95 17.47
CA ASP A 482 42.29 19.08 18.87
C ASP A 482 42.46 17.81 19.71
N ASN A 483 43.67 17.24 19.56
CA ASN A 483 44.42 16.66 20.68
C ASN A 483 45.08 17.83 21.45
N ASN A 484 44.60 18.08 22.68
CA ASN A 484 45.38 18.37 23.89
C ASN A 484 44.51 18.99 24.99
N LYS A 485 44.30 18.28 26.07
CA LYS A 485 44.52 18.60 27.47
C LYS A 485 43.70 17.71 28.40
N ALA A 486 44.42 16.92 29.11
CA ALA A 486 44.39 16.63 30.56
C ALA A 486 43.06 16.51 31.30
N ASN A 487 42.88 15.29 31.86
CA ASN A 487 42.43 14.91 33.19
C ASN A 487 41.66 15.94 34.03
N GLU A 488 40.41 15.59 34.37
CA GLU A 488 39.96 15.66 35.77
C GLU A 488 38.73 14.75 35.93
N GLU A 489 38.84 13.88 36.92
CA GLU A 489 37.82 12.96 37.40
C GLU A 489 36.68 13.75 38.07
N SER A 490 35.41 13.39 37.80
CA SER A 490 34.34 13.56 38.77
C SER A 490 33.31 12.44 38.57
N GLU A 491 33.32 11.53 39.51
CA GLU A 491 32.28 10.55 39.78
C GLU A 491 30.97 11.24 40.13
N VAL A 492 29.84 10.77 39.58
CA VAL A 492 28.50 11.06 40.10
C VAL A 492 27.73 9.74 40.17
N PRO A 493 27.02 9.48 41.30
CA PRO A 493 26.61 8.14 41.68
C PRO A 493 25.33 7.65 41.04
N VAL A 494 25.28 6.36 40.84
CA VAL A 494 24.09 5.58 40.47
C VAL A 494 23.24 5.40 41.74
N ASP A 495 22.04 5.95 41.76
CA ASP A 495 21.01 5.59 42.74
C ASP A 495 19.87 4.82 42.10
N LEU A 496 19.73 3.66 42.64
CA LEU A 496 18.66 2.68 42.58
C LEU A 496 17.24 3.30 42.66
N LEU A 497 16.35 2.80 41.82
CA LEU A 497 14.94 2.66 42.17
C LEU A 497 14.45 1.27 41.74
N ASP A 498 14.62 0.35 42.69
CA ASP A 498 13.81 -0.86 42.80
C ASP A 498 12.38 -0.46 43.19
N GLY A 499 11.41 -0.85 42.40
CA GLY A 499 9.98 -0.68 42.64
C GLY A 499 9.29 -2.03 42.44
N GLN A 500 9.13 -2.76 43.50
CA GLN A 500 8.36 -4.00 43.66
C GLN A 500 6.94 -3.83 43.14
N PHE A 501 6.50 -4.69 42.24
CA PHE A 501 5.08 -5.00 42.04
C PHE A 501 4.78 -6.37 42.63
N GLY A 502 4.07 -6.35 43.76
CA GLY A 502 3.58 -7.52 44.46
C GLY A 502 2.43 -8.18 43.68
N GLU A 503 2.55 -9.49 43.57
CA GLU A 503 1.48 -10.40 43.19
C GLU A 503 0.41 -10.44 44.27
N ASN A 504 -0.85 -10.17 43.94
CA ASN A 504 -2.03 -10.61 44.67
C ASN A 504 -2.85 -11.57 43.80
N ARG A 505 -2.60 -12.85 44.00
CA ARG A 505 -3.51 -13.92 43.62
C ARG A 505 -4.51 -14.12 44.75
N GLU A 506 -5.76 -13.74 44.58
CA GLU A 506 -6.86 -14.28 45.37
C GLU A 506 -7.47 -15.46 44.62
N VAL A 507 -7.30 -16.63 45.24
CA VAL A 507 -7.94 -17.90 44.90
C VAL A 507 -9.32 -17.91 45.54
N LEU A 508 -10.36 -17.87 44.75
CA LEU A 508 -11.72 -18.19 45.21
C LEU A 508 -12.00 -19.67 44.96
N ASN A 509 -11.91 -20.45 46.06
CA ASN A 509 -12.47 -21.79 46.16
C ASN A 509 -13.98 -21.70 46.21
N VAL A 510 -14.68 -22.36 45.28
CA VAL A 510 -16.09 -22.72 45.40
C VAL A 510 -16.17 -24.23 45.50
N SER A 511 -16.62 -24.67 46.68
CA SER A 511 -16.90 -26.04 47.02
C SER A 511 -18.14 -26.57 46.30
N GLU A 512 -18.01 -27.77 45.76
CA GLU A 512 -19.06 -28.64 45.30
C GLU A 512 -19.92 -29.11 46.48
N GLU A 513 -21.22 -29.00 46.40
CA GLU A 513 -22.17 -29.91 47.05
C GLU A 513 -23.25 -30.33 46.06
N GLY A 514 -23.30 -31.62 45.81
CA GLY A 514 -24.26 -32.26 44.95
C GLY A 514 -25.63 -32.42 45.58
N LYS A 515 -26.64 -32.51 44.73
CA LYS A 515 -27.82 -33.37 44.94
C LYS A 515 -28.46 -33.75 43.62
N GLU A 516 -28.47 -35.05 43.37
CA GLU A 516 -29.29 -35.75 42.39
C GLU A 516 -30.80 -35.56 42.66
N SER A 517 -31.61 -35.40 41.63
CA SER A 517 -32.96 -35.99 41.58
C SER A 517 -33.42 -36.15 40.13
N ASN A 518 -33.78 -37.39 39.84
CA ASN A 518 -34.39 -37.94 38.64
C ASN A 518 -35.73 -37.30 38.27
N GLY A 519 -36.05 -37.28 36.98
CA GLY A 519 -37.39 -37.06 36.46
C GLY A 519 -37.43 -37.12 34.93
N GLU A 520 -37.91 -38.21 34.40
CA GLU A 520 -38.10 -38.54 32.99
C GLU A 520 -39.26 -37.76 32.34
N PRO A 521 -39.48 -37.88 31.01
CA PRO A 521 -40.10 -36.86 30.17
C PRO A 521 -41.58 -37.15 29.85
N GLU A 522 -42.38 -36.13 29.62
CA GLU A 522 -43.66 -36.26 28.94
C GLU A 522 -43.73 -35.40 27.67
N LYS A 523 -44.10 -36.11 26.61
CA LYS A 523 -44.55 -35.58 25.32
C LYS A 523 -45.87 -34.82 25.47
N ILE A 524 -45.98 -33.66 24.85
CA ILE A 524 -47.07 -33.36 23.91
C ILE A 524 -46.58 -32.22 23.00
#